data_c1cf23c4dda292882430e14665ea6d4e
#
_entry.id   c1cf23c4dda292882430e14665ea6d4e
#
_cell.length_a   1.000
_cell.length_b   1.000
_cell.length_c   1.000
_cell.angle_alpha   90.00
_cell.angle_beta   90.00
_cell.angle_gamma   90.00
#
_symmetry.space_group_name_H-M   'P 1'
#
loop_
_entity.id
_entity.type
_entity.pdbx_description
1 polymer ?
#
loop_
_entity_poly.entity_id
_entity_poly.type
_entity_poly.pdbx_seq_one_letter_code
_entity_poly.pdbx_strand_id
1 'polypeptide(L)'
;IYGGILYDNDVEMTRFEMKAISYEYTRYINAHIDYKTKAGNGPYLQHLSELPGYINSIYTKDKSSGVVDLSDRQVHHIRIASKDAYGNVSEVKFAVKYVPGVSQPATGKGKMFYPLMVNVGEGSEDCDYYIGEKGLYDSVHILYSRQPSNNPAVVSAVHTIGAAYIPVQEGLVVRIKPVQPLTPEA
;
A
#
# COMPACT_ATOMS: atom_id res chain seq x y z
N ILE A 1 4.47 8.59 17.53
CA ILE A 1 5.77 7.89 17.34
C ILE A 1 6.71 8.86 16.64
N TYR A 2 7.89 9.10 17.22
CA TYR A 2 8.94 9.94 16.63
C TYR A 2 9.93 9.11 15.83
N GLY A 3 10.20 7.88 16.24
CA GLY A 3 11.07 6.95 15.55
C GLY A 3 10.77 5.49 15.86
N GLY A 4 11.27 4.61 15.02
CA GLY A 4 11.16 3.17 15.17
C GLY A 4 12.41 2.47 14.66
N ILE A 5 12.75 1.35 15.32
CA ILE A 5 13.89 0.51 14.96
C ILE A 5 13.43 -0.94 14.94
N LEU A 6 13.75 -1.64 13.87
CA LEU A 6 13.55 -3.08 13.73
C LEU A 6 14.89 -3.80 13.90
N TYR A 7 14.91 -4.80 14.76
CA TYR A 7 16.04 -5.71 14.95
C TYR A 7 15.62 -7.14 14.64
N ASP A 8 16.52 -7.88 14.02
CA ASP A 8 16.45 -9.33 13.85
C ASP A 8 17.70 -9.96 14.47
N ASN A 9 17.53 -10.85 15.45
CA ASN A 9 18.62 -11.45 16.22
C ASN A 9 19.63 -10.42 16.73
N ASP A 10 19.11 -9.32 17.31
CA ASP A 10 19.85 -8.14 17.81
C ASP A 10 20.63 -7.35 16.76
N VAL A 11 20.50 -7.69 15.48
CA VAL A 11 21.05 -6.91 14.37
C VAL A 11 20.02 -5.87 13.94
N GLU A 12 20.41 -4.59 13.87
CA GLU A 12 19.56 -3.53 13.36
C GLU A 12 19.32 -3.73 11.85
N MET A 13 18.06 -3.85 11.46
CA MET A 13 17.63 -4.08 10.09
C MET A 13 17.26 -2.78 9.40
N THR A 14 16.50 -1.95 10.09
CA THR A 14 16.07 -0.64 9.61
C THR A 14 15.74 0.28 10.77
N ARG A 15 15.84 1.57 10.50
CA ARG A 15 15.50 2.64 11.43
C ARG A 15 14.81 3.77 10.68
N PHE A 16 13.79 4.35 11.28
CA PHE A 16 13.28 5.64 10.84
C PHE A 16 13.25 6.63 12.01
N GLU A 17 13.43 7.91 11.72
CA GLU A 17 13.35 8.98 12.70
C GLU A 17 12.80 10.27 12.05
N MET A 18 11.69 10.79 12.60
CA MET A 18 10.98 11.96 12.05
C MET A 18 11.56 13.26 12.61
N LYS A 19 12.79 13.62 12.25
CA LYS A 19 13.44 14.88 12.68
C LYS A 19 12.95 16.08 11.89
N ALA A 20 12.84 15.93 10.58
CA ALA A 20 12.35 16.94 9.67
C ALA A 20 11.73 16.26 8.46
N ILE A 21 10.61 16.78 8.00
CA ILE A 21 9.87 16.24 6.85
C ILE A 21 9.69 17.38 5.86
N SER A 22 10.20 17.21 4.65
CA SER A 22 9.89 18.11 3.55
C SER A 22 8.41 17.99 3.19
N TYR A 23 7.78 19.10 2.87
CA TYR A 23 6.38 19.15 2.45
C TYR A 23 6.08 18.21 1.27
N GLU A 24 7.03 18.08 0.34
CA GLU A 24 6.92 17.20 -0.83
C GLU A 24 6.75 15.72 -0.46
N TYR A 25 7.25 15.30 0.70
CA TYR A 25 7.20 13.92 1.16
C TYR A 25 6.09 13.63 2.17
N THR A 26 5.30 14.62 2.56
CA THR A 26 4.20 14.46 3.53
C THR A 26 3.21 13.36 3.11
N ARG A 27 2.92 13.24 1.81
CA ARG A 27 2.05 12.20 1.25
C ARG A 27 2.56 10.78 1.51
N TYR A 28 3.89 10.56 1.43
CA TYR A 28 4.48 9.24 1.71
C TYR A 28 4.36 8.87 3.18
N ILE A 29 4.51 9.83 4.08
CA ILE A 29 4.33 9.59 5.52
C ILE A 29 2.90 9.17 5.82
N ASN A 30 1.92 9.78 5.18
CA ASN A 30 0.54 9.34 5.28
C ASN A 30 0.33 7.93 4.73
N ALA A 31 1.01 7.57 3.64
CA ALA A 31 0.94 6.24 3.05
C ALA A 31 1.66 5.16 3.87
N HIS A 32 2.61 5.53 4.75
CA HIS A 32 3.25 4.61 5.70
C HIS A 32 2.32 4.09 6.79
N ILE A 33 1.16 4.69 6.96
CA ILE A 33 0.12 4.15 7.83
C ILE A 33 -0.58 3.01 7.08
N ASP A 34 -0.84 1.88 7.75
CA ASP A 34 -1.70 0.82 7.19
C ASP A 34 -3.11 1.39 6.95
N TYR A 35 -3.30 1.90 5.74
CA TYR A 35 -4.52 2.60 5.37
C TYR A 35 -5.73 1.67 5.36
N LYS A 36 -5.56 0.40 5.05
CA LYS A 36 -6.63 -0.61 5.08
C LYS A 36 -7.18 -0.80 6.49
N THR A 37 -6.30 -0.98 7.45
CA THR A 37 -6.68 -1.09 8.87
C THR A 37 -7.34 0.19 9.36
N LYS A 38 -6.77 1.37 9.01
CA LYS A 38 -7.34 2.66 9.34
C LYS A 38 -8.73 2.89 8.73
N ALA A 39 -8.92 2.55 7.46
CA ALA A 39 -10.21 2.67 6.77
C ALA A 39 -11.30 1.77 7.38
N GLY A 40 -10.90 0.64 7.99
CA GLY A 40 -11.75 -0.25 8.78
C GLY A 40 -11.99 0.19 10.23
N ASN A 41 -11.68 1.45 10.59
CA ASN A 41 -11.74 1.97 11.96
C ASN A 41 -10.82 1.26 12.96
N GLY A 42 -9.76 0.61 12.47
CA GLY A 42 -8.73 -0.01 13.28
C GLY A 42 -7.68 0.99 13.80
N PRO A 43 -6.71 0.50 14.58
CA PRO A 43 -5.66 1.36 15.12
C PRO A 43 -4.75 1.92 14.03
N TYR A 44 -4.03 2.99 14.37
CA TYR A 44 -2.95 3.51 13.52
C TYR A 44 -1.75 2.58 13.64
N LEU A 45 -1.50 1.79 12.58
CA LEU A 45 -0.34 0.95 12.44
C LEU A 45 0.64 1.62 11.48
N GLN A 46 1.89 1.75 11.91
CA GLN A 46 2.97 2.34 11.11
C GLN A 46 3.79 1.23 10.45
N HIS A 47 3.97 1.30 9.14
CA HIS A 47 4.92 0.43 8.45
C HIS A 47 6.35 0.73 8.91
N LEU A 48 7.15 -0.31 9.11
CA LEU A 48 8.58 -0.22 9.40
C LEU A 48 9.44 -0.39 8.14
N SER A 49 8.82 -0.83 7.03
CA SER A 49 9.47 -0.94 5.73
C SER A 49 9.32 0.35 4.93
N GLU A 50 10.31 0.66 4.11
CA GLU A 50 10.17 1.73 3.11
C GLU A 50 9.14 1.37 2.05
N LEU A 51 8.40 2.36 1.60
CA LEU A 51 7.55 2.22 0.42
C LEU A 51 8.38 2.32 -0.85
N PRO A 52 8.04 1.55 -1.91
CA PRO A 52 8.73 1.64 -3.19
C PRO A 52 8.78 3.07 -3.74
N GLY A 53 9.94 3.46 -4.27
CA GLY A 53 10.13 4.80 -4.83
C GLY A 53 10.23 5.94 -3.81
N TYR A 54 10.19 5.64 -2.52
CA TYR A 54 10.30 6.64 -1.47
C TYR A 54 11.78 6.96 -1.19
N ILE A 55 12.22 8.11 -1.63
CA ILE A 55 13.54 8.63 -1.33
C ILE A 55 13.39 9.62 -0.18
N ASN A 56 13.61 9.18 1.05
CA ASN A 56 13.49 10.04 2.20
C ASN A 56 14.60 9.84 3.21
N SER A 57 15.01 10.97 3.80
CA SER A 57 15.99 11.06 4.86
C SER A 57 15.53 10.54 6.24
N ILE A 58 14.25 10.21 6.41
CA ILE A 58 13.79 9.66 7.70
C ILE A 58 14.20 8.20 7.90
N TYR A 59 14.45 7.45 6.84
CA TYR A 59 14.93 6.07 6.92
C TYR A 59 16.44 6.01 6.81
N THR A 60 17.05 5.28 7.74
CA THR A 60 18.46 4.87 7.64
C THR A 60 18.47 3.41 7.22
N LYS A 61 19.02 3.16 6.03
CA LYS A 61 19.15 1.80 5.47
C LYS A 61 20.48 1.22 5.94
N ASP A 62 20.41 0.24 6.84
CA ASP A 62 21.61 -0.50 7.17
C ASP A 62 21.72 -1.83 6.39
N LYS A 63 20.74 -2.71 6.50
CA LYS A 63 20.82 -4.05 5.92
C LYS A 63 19.60 -4.45 5.10
N SER A 64 18.45 -3.87 5.38
CA SER A 64 17.21 -4.15 4.64
C SER A 64 16.32 -2.92 4.62
N SER A 65 15.35 -2.90 3.72
CA SER A 65 14.31 -1.87 3.69
C SER A 65 13.18 -2.15 4.71
N GLY A 66 13.50 -2.79 5.85
CA GLY A 66 12.51 -3.21 6.86
C GLY A 66 11.90 -4.58 6.59
N VAL A 67 12.46 -5.34 5.64
CA VAL A 67 12.03 -6.70 5.32
C VAL A 67 12.97 -7.70 6.01
N VAL A 68 12.40 -8.65 6.75
CA VAL A 68 13.15 -9.76 7.35
C VAL A 68 13.01 -10.98 6.46
N ASP A 69 14.13 -11.55 6.04
CA ASP A 69 14.15 -12.79 5.27
C ASP A 69 14.12 -14.00 6.21
N LEU A 70 13.08 -14.80 6.11
CA LEU A 70 12.88 -16.03 6.91
C LEU A 70 13.15 -17.31 6.09
N SER A 71 13.77 -17.19 4.91
CA SER A 71 13.98 -18.32 3.99
C SER A 71 14.97 -19.37 4.54
N ASP A 72 15.82 -19.01 5.50
CA ASP A 72 16.74 -19.89 6.20
C ASP A 72 16.06 -20.91 7.13
N ARG A 73 14.74 -20.72 7.42
CA ARG A 73 13.93 -21.56 8.29
C ARG A 73 14.40 -21.63 9.74
N GLN A 74 15.23 -20.70 10.16
CA GLN A 74 15.65 -20.60 11.56
C GLN A 74 14.61 -19.81 12.37
N VAL A 75 14.79 -19.78 13.68
CA VAL A 75 14.00 -18.90 14.56
C VAL A 75 14.67 -17.54 14.58
N HIS A 76 13.90 -16.51 14.21
CA HIS A 76 14.32 -15.12 14.27
C HIS A 76 13.72 -14.47 15.51
N HIS A 77 14.55 -13.82 16.32
CA HIS A 77 14.12 -13.02 17.46
C HIS A 77 13.97 -11.57 17.04
N ILE A 78 12.71 -11.18 16.83
CA ILE A 78 12.36 -9.84 16.39
C ILE A 78 12.19 -8.92 17.59
N ARG A 79 12.81 -7.75 17.55
CA ARG A 79 12.63 -6.69 18.51
C ARG A 79 12.29 -5.40 17.77
N ILE A 80 11.20 -4.77 18.14
CA ILE A 80 10.76 -3.48 17.61
C ILE A 80 10.83 -2.48 18.74
N ALA A 81 11.64 -1.45 18.60
CA ALA A 81 11.74 -0.33 19.52
C ALA A 81 11.03 0.88 18.94
N SER A 82 10.10 1.47 19.68
CA SER A 82 9.38 2.70 19.32
C SER A 82 9.83 3.81 20.26
N LYS A 83 10.11 4.99 19.70
CA LYS A 83 10.61 6.15 20.43
C LYS A 83 9.65 7.34 20.25
N ASP A 84 9.41 8.08 21.31
CA ASP A 84 8.73 9.37 21.24
C ASP A 84 9.73 10.54 21.10
N ALA A 85 9.22 11.78 20.96
CA ALA A 85 10.04 12.97 20.81
C ALA A 85 10.81 13.35 22.10
N TYR A 86 10.41 12.80 23.24
CA TYR A 86 11.05 13.04 24.54
C TYR A 86 12.14 12.01 24.88
N GLY A 87 12.31 11.01 23.99
CA GLY A 87 13.31 9.95 24.17
C GLY A 87 12.80 8.73 24.94
N ASN A 88 11.51 8.68 25.32
CA ASN A 88 10.96 7.47 25.90
C ASN A 88 10.91 6.35 24.85
N VAL A 89 11.26 5.11 25.28
CA VAL A 89 11.31 3.94 24.40
C VAL A 89 10.36 2.88 24.91
N SER A 90 9.58 2.33 24.00
CA SER A 90 8.77 1.13 24.23
C SER A 90 9.24 0.01 23.30
N GLU A 91 9.28 -1.21 23.77
CA GLU A 91 9.74 -2.36 23.00
C GLU A 91 8.70 -3.46 22.93
N VAL A 92 8.63 -4.11 21.77
CA VAL A 92 7.91 -5.37 21.55
C VAL A 92 8.93 -6.42 21.10
N LYS A 93 8.88 -7.62 21.69
CA LYS A 93 9.78 -8.74 21.39
C LYS A 93 8.96 -10.00 21.14
N PHE A 94 9.28 -10.70 20.06
CA PHE A 94 8.65 -11.97 19.71
C PHE A 94 9.58 -12.80 18.83
N ALA A 95 9.28 -14.08 18.70
CA ALA A 95 10.02 -14.96 17.81
C ALA A 95 9.15 -15.38 16.63
N VAL A 96 9.74 -15.44 15.45
CA VAL A 96 9.09 -15.90 14.21
C VAL A 96 9.94 -16.98 13.55
N LYS A 97 9.27 -17.90 12.85
CA LYS A 97 9.90 -18.93 12.03
C LYS A 97 9.03 -19.22 10.82
N TYR A 98 9.63 -19.33 9.66
CA TYR A 98 8.92 -19.80 8.47
C TYR A 98 8.68 -21.31 8.55
N VAL A 99 7.41 -21.72 8.42
CA VAL A 99 7.00 -23.13 8.37
C VAL A 99 6.35 -23.38 7.01
N PRO A 100 6.97 -24.18 6.14
CA PRO A 100 6.39 -24.51 4.83
C PRO A 100 5.01 -25.18 4.94
N GLY A 101 4.10 -24.84 4.05
CA GLY A 101 2.78 -25.48 3.95
C GLY A 101 1.73 -24.94 4.92
N VAL A 102 2.06 -24.03 5.84
CA VAL A 102 1.10 -23.38 6.75
C VAL A 102 0.53 -22.09 6.15
N SER A 103 1.24 -21.48 5.21
CA SER A 103 0.79 -20.29 4.52
C SER A 103 -0.13 -20.67 3.37
N GLN A 104 -1.42 -20.38 3.49
CA GLN A 104 -2.20 -20.16 2.29
C GLN A 104 -1.74 -18.82 1.71
N PRO A 105 -1.30 -18.78 0.43
CA PRO A 105 -1.07 -17.51 -0.22
C PRO A 105 -2.38 -16.72 -0.09
N ALA A 106 -2.31 -15.52 0.43
CA ALA A 106 -3.43 -14.61 0.38
C ALA A 106 -3.74 -14.39 -1.11
N THR A 107 -4.65 -15.18 -1.66
CA THR A 107 -5.15 -14.99 -3.00
C THR A 107 -5.95 -13.72 -2.97
N GLY A 108 -5.25 -12.59 -3.14
CA GLY A 108 -5.89 -11.32 -3.36
C GLY A 108 -6.81 -11.50 -4.57
N LYS A 109 -8.11 -11.29 -4.38
CA LYS A 109 -9.02 -11.24 -5.53
C LYS A 109 -8.66 -10.01 -6.36
N GLY A 110 -8.59 -10.16 -7.67
CA GLY A 110 -8.27 -9.08 -8.60
C GLY A 110 -6.88 -9.18 -9.23
N LYS A 111 -6.60 -8.25 -10.15
CA LYS A 111 -5.30 -8.14 -10.82
C LYS A 111 -4.30 -7.44 -9.92
N MET A 112 -3.08 -7.96 -9.84
CA MET A 112 -2.00 -7.32 -9.11
C MET A 112 -1.47 -6.12 -9.91
N PHE A 113 -1.38 -4.97 -9.27
CA PHE A 113 -0.80 -3.74 -9.78
C PHE A 113 0.41 -3.36 -8.93
N TYR A 114 1.42 -2.80 -9.56
CA TYR A 114 2.71 -2.53 -8.97
C TYR A 114 3.05 -1.04 -8.99
N PRO A 115 3.76 -0.51 -8.00
CA PRO A 115 4.31 0.84 -8.04
C PRO A 115 5.43 0.96 -9.07
N LEU A 116 5.78 2.18 -9.44
CA LEU A 116 6.89 2.53 -10.34
C LEU A 116 6.76 1.98 -11.76
N MET A 117 5.57 1.60 -12.18
CA MET A 117 5.29 1.17 -13.54
C MET A 117 3.87 1.54 -13.95
N VAL A 118 3.64 1.61 -15.26
CA VAL A 118 2.29 1.78 -15.80
C VAL A 118 1.54 0.46 -15.67
N ASN A 119 0.39 0.51 -15.04
CA ASN A 119 -0.50 -0.63 -14.88
C ASN A 119 -1.77 -0.41 -15.70
N VAL A 120 -2.08 -1.37 -16.56
CA VAL A 120 -3.30 -1.35 -17.37
C VAL A 120 -4.30 -2.35 -16.80
N GLY A 121 -5.50 -1.89 -16.52
CA GLY A 121 -6.61 -2.71 -16.07
C GLY A 121 -7.55 -3.01 -17.22
N GLU A 122 -7.85 -4.28 -17.43
CA GLU A 122 -8.90 -4.74 -18.31
C GLU A 122 -10.19 -4.76 -17.50
N GLY A 123 -11.01 -3.74 -17.67
CA GLY A 123 -12.29 -3.66 -16.98
C GLY A 123 -13.34 -4.54 -17.64
N SER A 124 -13.77 -4.14 -18.85
CA SER A 124 -14.77 -4.82 -19.67
C SER A 124 -14.69 -4.26 -21.10
N GLU A 125 -15.50 -4.76 -22.03
CA GLU A 125 -15.55 -4.23 -23.40
C GLU A 125 -15.95 -2.74 -23.48
N ASP A 126 -16.53 -2.21 -22.40
CA ASP A 126 -16.99 -0.83 -22.29
C ASP A 126 -16.21 0.02 -21.27
N CYS A 127 -15.14 -0.54 -20.66
CA CYS A 127 -14.34 0.21 -19.69
C CYS A 127 -12.87 -0.23 -19.71
N ASP A 128 -11.99 0.73 -19.95
CA ASP A 128 -10.54 0.59 -19.78
C ASP A 128 -10.06 1.55 -18.69
N TYR A 129 -9.05 1.17 -17.93
CA TYR A 129 -8.40 2.07 -17.00
C TYR A 129 -6.91 1.79 -16.89
N TYR A 130 -6.15 2.81 -16.56
CA TYR A 130 -4.73 2.66 -16.25
C TYR A 130 -4.30 3.56 -15.10
N ILE A 131 -3.29 3.10 -14.38
CA ILE A 131 -2.63 3.81 -13.30
C ILE A 131 -1.19 4.05 -13.72
N GLY A 132 -0.77 5.32 -13.70
CA GLY A 132 0.58 5.73 -14.09
C GLY A 132 1.66 5.24 -13.12
N GLU A 133 2.92 5.43 -13.50
CA GLU A 133 4.10 4.99 -12.73
C GLU A 133 4.13 5.53 -11.30
N LYS A 134 3.61 6.74 -11.08
CA LYS A 134 3.54 7.38 -9.76
C LYS A 134 2.19 7.20 -9.07
N GLY A 135 1.32 6.35 -9.61
CA GLY A 135 -0.05 6.24 -9.12
C GLY A 135 -0.18 5.46 -7.82
N LEU A 136 0.70 4.51 -7.57
CA LEU A 136 0.63 3.62 -6.41
C LEU A 136 1.84 3.79 -5.48
N TYR A 137 1.61 3.62 -4.17
CA TYR A 137 2.66 3.61 -3.15
C TYR A 137 3.27 2.23 -2.96
N ASP A 138 2.48 1.17 -3.17
CA ASP A 138 2.87 -0.22 -2.98
C ASP A 138 2.10 -1.13 -3.94
N SER A 139 2.48 -2.41 -3.96
CA SER A 139 1.80 -3.44 -4.75
C SER A 139 0.43 -3.74 -4.17
N VAL A 140 -0.61 -3.68 -5.00
CA VAL A 140 -1.99 -3.85 -4.57
C VAL A 140 -2.80 -4.70 -5.54
N HIS A 141 -3.78 -5.45 -5.02
CA HIS A 141 -4.77 -6.11 -5.84
C HIS A 141 -5.92 -5.14 -6.15
N ILE A 142 -6.13 -4.85 -7.43
CA ILE A 142 -7.25 -4.04 -7.91
C ILE A 142 -8.37 -4.97 -8.36
N LEU A 143 -9.51 -4.88 -7.69
CA LEU A 143 -10.75 -5.52 -8.10
C LEU A 143 -11.47 -4.62 -9.08
N TYR A 144 -12.07 -5.22 -10.08
CA TYR A 144 -12.99 -4.54 -10.98
C TYR A 144 -14.36 -5.20 -10.92
N SER A 145 -15.40 -4.39 -10.92
CA SER A 145 -16.78 -4.87 -11.10
C SER A 145 -17.59 -3.91 -11.94
N ARG A 146 -18.55 -4.46 -12.67
CA ARG A 146 -19.48 -3.76 -13.54
C ARG A 146 -20.91 -4.10 -13.16
N GLN A 147 -21.76 -3.10 -13.05
CA GLN A 147 -23.17 -3.26 -12.79
C GLN A 147 -23.99 -2.38 -13.76
N PRO A 148 -25.15 -2.84 -14.24
CA PRO A 148 -26.03 -1.99 -15.02
C PRO A 148 -26.52 -0.81 -14.17
N SER A 149 -26.67 0.38 -14.79
CA SER A 149 -27.31 1.51 -14.13
C SER A 149 -28.83 1.36 -14.20
N ASN A 150 -29.51 1.58 -13.09
CA ASN A 150 -30.96 1.67 -13.03
C ASN A 150 -31.46 3.12 -13.23
N ASN A 151 -30.56 4.08 -13.37
CA ASN A 151 -30.90 5.48 -13.64
C ASN A 151 -30.96 5.73 -15.16
N PRO A 152 -32.12 6.13 -15.71
CA PRO A 152 -32.27 6.35 -17.14
C PRO A 152 -31.45 7.54 -17.68
N ALA A 153 -31.00 8.45 -16.81
CA ALA A 153 -30.11 9.54 -17.19
C ALA A 153 -28.65 9.14 -17.31
N VAL A 154 -28.29 7.91 -16.93
CA VAL A 154 -26.92 7.40 -16.99
C VAL A 154 -26.74 6.57 -18.25
N VAL A 155 -25.85 7.02 -19.14
CA VAL A 155 -25.61 6.43 -20.46
C VAL A 155 -24.57 5.29 -20.44
N SER A 156 -24.03 4.94 -19.28
CA SER A 156 -23.04 3.86 -19.13
C SER A 156 -23.45 2.89 -18.01
N ALA A 157 -22.77 1.76 -17.94
CA ALA A 157 -22.80 0.94 -16.74
C ALA A 157 -22.09 1.66 -15.56
N VAL A 158 -22.30 1.20 -14.35
CA VAL A 158 -21.54 1.61 -13.15
C VAL A 158 -20.31 0.72 -13.03
N HIS A 159 -19.15 1.34 -13.08
CA HIS A 159 -17.85 0.66 -12.97
C HIS A 159 -17.23 0.96 -11.60
N THR A 160 -16.83 -0.09 -10.89
CA THR A 160 -16.09 0.03 -9.63
C THR A 160 -14.68 -0.47 -9.84
N ILE A 161 -13.69 0.36 -9.58
CA ILE A 161 -12.26 0.08 -9.76
C ILE A 161 -11.58 0.17 -8.40
N GLY A 162 -11.05 -0.94 -7.91
CA GLY A 162 -10.36 -1.00 -6.63
C GLY A 162 -11.29 -0.89 -5.42
N ALA A 163 -10.78 -0.36 -4.33
CA ALA A 163 -11.50 -0.17 -3.08
C ALA A 163 -11.06 1.13 -2.40
N ALA A 164 -11.94 1.70 -1.58
CA ALA A 164 -11.73 2.98 -0.92
C ALA A 164 -10.51 3.01 0.03
N TYR A 165 -10.02 1.83 0.45
CA TYR A 165 -8.84 1.70 1.31
C TYR A 165 -7.51 1.62 0.54
N ILE A 166 -7.52 1.72 -0.80
CA ILE A 166 -6.30 1.74 -1.62
C ILE A 166 -5.89 3.19 -1.82
N PRO A 167 -4.80 3.66 -1.19
CA PRO A 167 -4.32 5.01 -1.39
C PRO A 167 -3.68 5.12 -2.78
N VAL A 168 -4.05 6.16 -3.51
CA VAL A 168 -3.44 6.52 -4.79
C VAL A 168 -2.71 7.85 -4.68
N GLN A 169 -1.56 7.96 -5.32
CA GLN A 169 -0.74 9.17 -5.31
C GLN A 169 -1.15 10.13 -6.43
N GLU A 170 -1.51 9.60 -7.59
CA GLU A 170 -1.97 10.33 -8.76
C GLU A 170 -3.30 9.76 -9.22
N GLY A 171 -4.07 10.57 -9.94
CA GLY A 171 -5.33 10.13 -10.52
C GLY A 171 -5.11 8.98 -11.52
N LEU A 172 -6.06 8.04 -11.54
CA LEU A 172 -6.13 7.04 -12.60
C LEU A 172 -6.88 7.60 -13.80
N VAL A 173 -6.55 7.10 -14.97
CA VAL A 173 -7.30 7.43 -16.19
C VAL A 173 -8.30 6.32 -16.46
N VAL A 174 -9.55 6.71 -16.70
CA VAL A 174 -10.64 5.79 -17.00
C VAL A 174 -11.26 6.21 -18.35
N ARG A 175 -11.46 5.24 -19.23
CA ARG A 175 -12.23 5.40 -20.46
C ARG A 175 -13.48 4.53 -20.37
N ILE A 176 -14.64 5.13 -20.48
CA ILE A 176 -15.92 4.43 -20.46
C ILE A 176 -16.62 4.64 -21.80
N LYS A 177 -17.03 3.54 -22.44
CA LYS A 177 -17.84 3.56 -23.65
C LYS A 177 -19.31 3.60 -23.24
N PRO A 178 -20.09 4.56 -23.74
CA PRO A 178 -21.51 4.62 -23.47
C PRO A 178 -22.23 3.41 -24.08
N VAL A 179 -23.24 2.89 -23.37
CA VAL A 179 -24.11 1.81 -23.87
C VAL A 179 -25.23 2.31 -24.76
N GLN A 180 -25.47 3.63 -24.75
CA GLN A 180 -26.42 4.33 -25.61
C GLN A 180 -25.71 5.43 -26.39
N PRO A 181 -26.13 5.76 -27.60
CA PRO A 181 -25.61 6.91 -28.36
C PRO A 181 -25.75 8.18 -27.52
N LEU A 182 -24.66 8.97 -27.45
CA LEU A 182 -24.73 10.30 -26.86
C LEU A 182 -25.51 11.21 -27.80
N THR A 183 -26.50 11.90 -27.27
CA THR A 183 -27.16 12.97 -28.00
C THR A 183 -26.25 14.22 -28.04
N PRO A 184 -26.26 15.05 -29.10
CA PRO A 184 -25.37 16.21 -29.19
C PRO A 184 -25.55 17.27 -28.09
N GLU A 185 -26.57 17.14 -27.25
CA GLU A 185 -26.91 18.03 -26.13
C GLU A 185 -26.55 17.45 -24.73
N ALA A 186 -25.85 16.32 -24.67
CA ALA A 186 -25.48 15.67 -23.41
C ALA A 186 -24.04 15.97 -22.98
#